data_cbfc13f2bef1a4ae6baec1609a14c30e
#
_entry.id   cbfc13f2bef1a4ae6baec1609a14c30e
#
_cell.length_a   1.000
_cell.length_b   1.000
_cell.length_c   1.000
_cell.angle_alpha   90.00
_cell.angle_beta   90.00
_cell.angle_gamma   90.00
#
_symmetry.space_group_name_H-M   'P 1'
#
loop_
_entity.id
_entity.type
_entity.pdbx_description
1 polymer ?
#
loop_
_entity_poly.entity_id
_entity_poly.type
_entity_poly.pdbx_seq_one_letter_code
_entity_poly.pdbx_strand_id
1 'polypeptide(L)'
;LKVYLIKSKNTESGTIETLPEFEQLQLIDDSNIELKSIFENNKKIAIISESSIDIILATLQESNPKRKAIELFKDKFIFRKLIKDENFKIHKIDFQDIYQLKIKNKSVLKPLKGCFGTAVKIIDEYTDLQKLQKEIRKELEKNSTVFNENVLTLNEFIVEDFIEGQEYAIDMFYNSDGKPCIVNIYHHPIPKYEQYLHMIYYSSKNTFNEIYPLAKSFFEQLNEKINVTDFPMHCEFKLIGNKLIPIEINPMRFGGMGLGNLTYYSFNINPYQYFLENREPNWSEIFQNVDDDLRFVYFIAYNAFSKDKNTNYPNIQKLKNEFTNIKLEQLFDYQKQLAFGVFCLQENEENLHRLLQIDFDDYFEPIL
;
A
#
# COMPACT_ATOMS: atom_id res chain seq x y z
N LEU A 1 7.73 -25.21 10.25
CA LEU A 1 7.84 -23.77 10.02
C LEU A 1 6.45 -23.17 9.92
N LYS A 2 6.26 -21.95 10.45
CA LYS A 2 5.01 -21.20 10.40
C LYS A 2 5.27 -19.78 9.91
N VAL A 3 4.25 -19.15 9.33
CA VAL A 3 4.19 -17.70 9.15
C VAL A 3 3.37 -17.13 10.29
N TYR A 4 3.95 -16.19 11.00
CA TYR A 4 3.26 -15.45 12.05
C TYR A 4 2.80 -14.11 11.48
N LEU A 5 1.50 -13.89 11.53
CA LEU A 5 0.87 -12.68 11.03
C LEU A 5 0.36 -11.86 12.21
N ILE A 6 0.98 -10.71 12.45
CA ILE A 6 0.69 -9.87 13.60
C ILE A 6 -0.43 -8.89 13.25
N LYS A 7 -1.44 -8.88 14.11
CA LYS A 7 -2.64 -8.06 14.00
C LYS A 7 -2.70 -7.08 15.17
N SER A 8 -2.94 -5.82 14.88
CA SER A 8 -3.27 -4.84 15.91
C SER A 8 -4.72 -5.01 16.38
N LYS A 9 -4.97 -4.81 17.68
CA LYS A 9 -6.32 -4.79 18.26
C LYS A 9 -7.26 -3.79 17.60
N ASN A 10 -6.69 -2.71 17.04
CA ASN A 10 -7.43 -1.63 16.42
C ASN A 10 -7.65 -1.83 14.91
N THR A 11 -7.17 -2.94 14.35
CA THR A 11 -7.28 -3.21 12.91
C THR A 11 -8.31 -4.31 12.68
N GLU A 12 -9.36 -4.02 11.94
CA GLU A 12 -10.27 -5.04 11.46
C GLU A 12 -9.51 -5.96 10.48
N SER A 13 -9.46 -7.25 10.83
CA SER A 13 -8.71 -8.27 10.08
C SER A 13 -9.50 -8.89 8.93
N GLY A 14 -10.69 -8.40 8.67
CA GLY A 14 -11.64 -9.01 7.75
C GLY A 14 -11.11 -9.32 6.35
N THR A 15 -10.07 -8.59 5.89
CA THR A 15 -9.49 -8.84 4.57
C THR A 15 -8.57 -10.06 4.49
N ILE A 16 -8.05 -10.55 5.63
CA ILE A 16 -7.21 -11.77 5.64
C ILE A 16 -8.05 -13.03 5.74
N GLU A 17 -9.17 -12.94 6.42
CA GLU A 17 -10.14 -14.05 6.55
C GLU A 17 -10.71 -14.49 5.19
N THR A 18 -10.51 -13.69 4.14
CA THR A 18 -10.90 -14.03 2.77
C THR A 18 -9.94 -14.99 2.06
N LEU A 19 -8.71 -15.18 2.55
CA LEU A 19 -7.82 -16.19 2.01
C LEU A 19 -8.21 -17.58 2.53
N PRO A 20 -8.07 -18.64 1.72
CA PRO A 20 -8.22 -20.00 2.20
C PRO A 20 -7.33 -20.25 3.39
N GLU A 21 -7.84 -21.00 4.37
CA GLU A 21 -7.04 -21.40 5.50
C GLU A 21 -5.76 -22.08 5.04
N PHE A 22 -4.67 -21.62 5.60
CA PHE A 22 -3.35 -22.14 5.38
C PHE A 22 -2.84 -22.59 6.76
N GLU A 23 -2.74 -23.89 6.96
CA GLU A 23 -2.47 -24.51 8.27
C GLU A 23 -1.24 -23.93 8.97
N GLN A 24 -0.23 -23.47 8.19
CA GLN A 24 0.99 -22.90 8.70
C GLN A 24 0.90 -21.39 8.95
N LEU A 25 -0.22 -20.73 8.66
CA LEU A 25 -0.44 -19.32 8.98
C LEU A 25 -1.05 -19.19 10.38
N GLN A 26 -0.35 -18.49 11.25
CA GLN A 26 -0.81 -18.22 12.61
C GLN A 26 -1.04 -16.74 12.82
N LEU A 27 -2.30 -16.37 13.06
CA LEU A 27 -2.66 -15.00 13.43
C LEU A 27 -2.37 -14.76 14.90
N ILE A 28 -1.69 -13.64 15.22
CA ILE A 28 -1.30 -13.27 16.58
C ILE A 28 -1.66 -11.82 16.82
N ASP A 29 -2.29 -11.56 17.97
CA ASP A 29 -2.55 -10.21 18.46
C ASP A 29 -1.25 -9.52 18.89
N ASP A 30 -1.06 -8.25 18.56
CA ASP A 30 0.13 -7.47 18.92
C ASP A 30 0.29 -7.22 20.42
N SER A 31 -0.73 -7.50 21.22
CA SER A 31 -0.64 -7.52 22.69
C SER A 31 -0.18 -8.85 23.30
N ASN A 32 0.14 -9.84 22.46
CA ASN A 32 0.56 -11.16 22.95
C ASN A 32 1.94 -11.04 23.62
N ILE A 33 2.04 -11.53 24.86
CA ILE A 33 3.26 -11.51 25.68
C ILE A 33 4.40 -12.37 25.10
N GLU A 34 4.08 -13.31 24.22
CA GLU A 34 5.06 -14.21 23.58
C GLU A 34 5.73 -13.61 22.34
N LEU A 35 5.34 -12.40 21.88
CA LEU A 35 5.89 -11.78 20.68
C LEU A 35 7.41 -11.79 20.64
N LYS A 36 8.08 -11.46 21.76
CA LYS A 36 9.55 -11.48 21.83
C LYS A 36 10.12 -12.85 21.48
N SER A 37 9.57 -13.91 22.10
CA SER A 37 9.98 -15.29 21.83
C SER A 37 9.68 -15.70 20.38
N ILE A 38 8.57 -15.22 19.82
CA ILE A 38 8.20 -15.49 18.42
C ILE A 38 9.24 -14.86 17.49
N PHE A 39 9.64 -13.60 17.73
CA PHE A 39 10.66 -12.92 16.91
C PHE A 39 12.04 -13.54 17.05
N GLU A 40 12.41 -14.01 18.24
CA GLU A 40 13.70 -14.67 18.46
C GLU A 40 13.80 -16.04 17.79
N ASN A 41 12.69 -16.80 17.73
CA ASN A 41 12.66 -18.18 17.28
C ASN A 41 12.14 -18.36 15.85
N ASN A 42 11.55 -17.33 15.23
CA ASN A 42 10.93 -17.44 13.92
C ASN A 42 11.40 -16.34 12.97
N LYS A 43 11.59 -16.72 11.72
CA LYS A 43 12.04 -15.82 10.66
C LYS A 43 10.88 -15.28 9.82
N LYS A 44 9.80 -16.07 9.69
CA LYS A 44 8.66 -15.77 8.82
C LYS A 44 7.58 -15.02 9.59
N ILE A 45 7.72 -13.70 9.64
CA ILE A 45 6.82 -12.80 10.35
C ILE A 45 6.37 -11.70 9.38
N ALA A 46 5.08 -11.42 9.38
CA ALA A 46 4.46 -10.31 8.66
C ALA A 46 3.47 -9.58 9.57
N ILE A 47 3.07 -8.39 9.19
CA ILE A 47 2.01 -7.61 9.87
C ILE A 47 0.82 -7.41 8.93
N ILE A 48 -0.35 -7.21 9.50
CA ILE A 48 -1.55 -6.86 8.74
C ILE A 48 -1.59 -5.36 8.47
N SER A 49 -1.21 -4.58 9.48
CA SER A 49 -1.29 -3.11 9.46
C SER A 49 -0.03 -2.50 10.03
N GLU A 50 0.30 -1.32 9.57
CA GLU A 50 1.42 -0.53 10.08
C GLU A 50 1.24 -0.09 11.54
N SER A 51 0.02 -0.13 12.08
CA SER A 51 -0.23 0.13 13.50
C SER A 51 0.52 -0.83 14.43
N SER A 52 0.94 -2.01 13.96
CA SER A 52 1.75 -2.96 14.72
C SER A 52 3.27 -2.69 14.66
N ILE A 53 3.74 -1.69 13.90
CA ILE A 53 5.17 -1.42 13.72
C ILE A 53 5.85 -1.08 15.04
N ASP A 54 5.19 -0.33 15.93
CA ASP A 54 5.77 0.06 17.22
C ASP A 54 6.11 -1.11 18.11
N ILE A 55 5.18 -2.06 18.21
CA ILE A 55 5.41 -3.23 19.05
C ILE A 55 6.55 -4.08 18.47
N ILE A 56 6.67 -4.11 17.14
CA ILE A 56 7.78 -4.80 16.47
C ILE A 56 9.12 -4.11 16.80
N LEU A 57 9.18 -2.79 16.67
CA LEU A 57 10.38 -2.02 16.99
C LEU A 57 10.76 -2.15 18.48
N ALA A 58 9.77 -2.17 19.38
CA ALA A 58 10.01 -2.39 20.80
C ALA A 58 10.52 -3.81 21.12
N THR A 59 10.17 -4.78 20.28
CA THR A 59 10.51 -6.19 20.47
C THR A 59 11.91 -6.52 19.91
N LEU A 60 12.27 -5.95 18.75
CA LEU A 60 13.53 -6.21 18.08
C LEU A 60 14.68 -5.41 18.72
N GLN A 61 15.84 -6.06 18.90
CA GLN A 61 17.06 -5.38 19.32
C GLN A 61 17.52 -4.35 18.29
N GLU A 62 18.18 -3.28 18.71
CA GLU A 62 18.71 -2.22 17.84
C GLU A 62 19.67 -2.73 16.74
N SER A 63 20.43 -3.78 17.06
CA SER A 63 21.35 -4.42 16.11
C SER A 63 20.64 -5.26 15.03
N ASN A 64 19.35 -5.58 15.21
CA ASN A 64 18.62 -6.46 14.31
C ASN A 64 18.47 -5.83 12.91
N PRO A 65 18.88 -6.53 11.82
CA PRO A 65 18.77 -5.98 10.45
C PRO A 65 17.35 -5.62 10.05
N LYS A 66 16.34 -6.39 10.49
CA LYS A 66 14.92 -6.08 10.18
C LYS A 66 14.48 -4.77 10.84
N ARG A 67 14.90 -4.52 12.10
CA ARG A 67 14.62 -3.24 12.77
C ARG A 67 15.21 -2.07 12.00
N LYS A 68 16.49 -2.16 11.64
CA LYS A 68 17.16 -1.11 10.84
C LYS A 68 16.47 -0.86 9.50
N ALA A 69 16.00 -1.91 8.83
CA ALA A 69 15.27 -1.79 7.58
C ALA A 69 13.89 -1.15 7.78
N ILE A 70 13.16 -1.50 8.84
CA ILE A 70 11.89 -0.86 9.18
C ILE A 70 12.08 0.64 9.42
N GLU A 71 13.05 1.02 10.27
CA GLU A 71 13.37 2.41 10.57
C GLU A 71 13.77 3.20 9.31
N LEU A 72 14.59 2.59 8.45
CA LEU A 72 15.00 3.18 7.17
C LEU A 72 13.82 3.43 6.24
N PHE A 73 12.94 2.44 6.05
CA PHE A 73 11.83 2.56 5.11
C PHE A 73 10.72 3.48 5.62
N LYS A 74 10.55 3.59 6.93
CA LYS A 74 9.58 4.52 7.51
C LYS A 74 10.05 5.98 7.46
N ASP A 75 11.35 6.24 7.40
CA ASP A 75 11.90 7.59 7.21
C ASP A 75 12.12 7.88 5.72
N LYS A 76 11.15 8.56 5.10
CA LYS A 76 11.18 8.88 3.67
C LYS A 76 12.43 9.67 3.26
N PHE A 77 12.96 10.54 4.13
CA PHE A 77 14.14 11.34 3.83
C PHE A 77 15.43 10.50 3.85
N ILE A 78 15.60 9.64 4.87
CA ILE A 78 16.77 8.75 4.94
C ILE A 78 16.72 7.74 3.78
N PHE A 79 15.54 7.18 3.48
CA PHE A 79 15.37 6.27 2.37
C PHE A 79 15.71 6.91 1.02
N ARG A 80 15.23 8.14 0.75
CA ARG A 80 15.58 8.88 -0.47
C ARG A 80 17.08 9.13 -0.59
N LYS A 81 17.75 9.46 0.51
CA LYS A 81 19.22 9.61 0.55
C LYS A 81 19.96 8.31 0.23
N LEU A 82 19.43 7.16 0.65
CA LEU A 82 20.02 5.86 0.33
C LEU A 82 19.94 5.56 -1.18
N ILE A 83 18.81 5.88 -1.82
CA ILE A 83 18.57 5.63 -3.25
C ILE A 83 19.42 6.57 -4.13
N LYS A 84 19.71 7.79 -3.69
CA LYS A 84 20.56 8.78 -4.38
C LYS A 84 20.19 8.98 -5.85
N ASP A 85 18.97 9.42 -6.11
CA ASP A 85 18.59 9.84 -7.45
C ASP A 85 18.95 11.33 -7.64
N GLU A 86 19.96 11.62 -8.47
CA GLU A 86 20.44 12.98 -8.71
C GLU A 86 19.41 13.87 -9.42
N ASN A 87 18.46 13.25 -10.12
CA ASN A 87 17.36 13.94 -10.81
C ASN A 87 16.20 14.30 -9.89
N PHE A 88 16.29 13.93 -8.61
CA PHE A 88 15.21 14.05 -7.66
C PHE A 88 15.65 14.82 -6.42
N LYS A 89 15.19 16.07 -6.33
CA LYS A 89 15.53 16.94 -5.20
C LYS A 89 14.61 16.69 -4.02
N ILE A 90 15.21 16.58 -2.85
CA ILE A 90 14.49 16.44 -1.59
C ILE A 90 15.07 17.39 -0.55
N HIS A 91 14.22 17.92 0.30
CA HIS A 91 14.67 18.61 1.51
C HIS A 91 13.69 18.38 2.66
N LYS A 92 14.23 18.41 3.87
CA LYS A 92 13.46 18.28 5.11
C LYS A 92 13.04 19.66 5.58
N ILE A 93 11.84 19.77 6.15
CA ILE A 93 11.29 21.01 6.69
C ILE A 93 10.47 20.72 7.95
N ASP A 94 10.53 21.61 8.91
CA ASP A 94 9.67 21.57 10.08
C ASP A 94 8.26 22.07 9.72
N PHE A 95 7.24 21.46 10.31
CA PHE A 95 5.85 21.82 10.04
C PHE A 95 5.57 23.31 10.22
N GLN A 96 6.15 23.92 11.27
CA GLN A 96 5.96 25.35 11.56
C GLN A 96 6.50 26.27 10.48
N ASP A 97 7.46 25.79 9.65
CA ASP A 97 8.16 26.60 8.64
C ASP A 97 7.59 26.39 7.21
N ILE A 98 6.56 25.55 7.05
CA ILE A 98 5.95 25.26 5.74
C ILE A 98 5.54 26.56 5.01
N TYR A 99 5.00 27.55 5.72
CA TYR A 99 4.56 28.81 5.14
C TYR A 99 5.71 29.66 4.53
N GLN A 100 6.98 29.31 4.86
CA GLN A 100 8.18 29.99 4.34
C GLN A 100 8.75 29.33 3.08
N LEU A 101 8.19 28.21 2.64
CA LEU A 101 8.67 27.51 1.45
C LEU A 101 8.62 28.41 0.22
N LYS A 102 9.70 28.33 -0.58
CA LYS A 102 9.78 28.98 -1.89
C LYS A 102 9.67 27.90 -2.96
N ILE A 103 8.46 27.66 -3.42
CA ILE A 103 8.17 26.65 -4.43
C ILE A 103 8.34 27.28 -5.82
N LYS A 104 9.19 26.68 -6.64
CA LYS A 104 9.42 27.10 -8.03
C LYS A 104 8.84 26.13 -9.05
N ASN A 105 8.78 24.85 -8.68
CA ASN A 105 8.29 23.76 -9.51
C ASN A 105 7.25 22.97 -8.73
N LYS A 106 6.38 22.26 -9.44
CA LYS A 106 5.43 21.33 -8.85
C LYS A 106 6.16 20.33 -7.96
N SER A 107 5.75 20.24 -6.71
CA SER A 107 6.42 19.45 -5.67
C SER A 107 5.41 18.69 -4.81
N VAL A 108 5.87 17.70 -4.07
CA VAL A 108 5.07 16.96 -3.08
C VAL A 108 5.57 17.32 -1.69
N LEU A 109 4.65 17.81 -0.86
CA LEU A 109 4.83 18.01 0.58
C LEU A 109 4.18 16.85 1.31
N LYS A 110 4.92 16.15 2.16
CA LYS A 110 4.40 15.00 2.91
C LYS A 110 5.12 14.81 4.25
N PRO A 111 4.46 14.23 5.28
CA PRO A 111 5.12 13.88 6.52
C PRO A 111 6.32 12.96 6.29
N LEU A 112 7.34 13.13 7.13
CA LEU A 112 8.55 12.29 7.09
C LEU A 112 8.21 10.80 7.24
N LYS A 113 7.33 10.48 8.19
CA LYS A 113 6.66 9.18 8.34
C LYS A 113 5.17 9.40 8.14
N GLY A 114 4.49 8.51 7.43
CA GLY A 114 3.06 8.61 7.15
C GLY A 114 2.54 7.33 6.53
N CYS A 115 1.22 7.22 6.46
CA CYS A 115 0.50 6.11 5.87
C CYS A 115 -0.79 6.61 5.21
N PHE A 116 -1.36 5.86 4.28
CA PHE A 116 -2.63 6.13 3.60
C PHE A 116 -2.75 7.55 3.01
N GLY A 117 -1.66 8.10 2.49
CA GLY A 117 -1.65 9.46 1.92
C GLY A 117 -1.91 10.59 2.90
N THR A 118 -1.91 10.32 4.23
CA THR A 118 -2.18 11.33 5.27
C THR A 118 -1.26 12.54 5.10
N ALA A 119 -1.87 13.73 4.96
CA ALA A 119 -1.19 15.02 4.82
C ALA A 119 -0.21 15.10 3.64
N VAL A 120 -0.37 14.27 2.62
CA VAL A 120 0.34 14.37 1.34
C VAL A 120 -0.35 15.44 0.49
N LYS A 121 0.41 16.44 0.04
CA LYS A 121 -0.10 17.57 -0.75
C LYS A 121 0.80 17.83 -1.94
N ILE A 122 0.20 18.04 -3.10
CA ILE A 122 0.86 18.58 -4.27
C ILE A 122 0.86 20.10 -4.12
N ILE A 123 2.03 20.73 -4.27
CA ILE A 123 2.23 22.17 -4.11
C ILE A 123 2.98 22.73 -5.29
N ASP A 124 2.71 24.00 -5.61
CA ASP A 124 3.33 24.78 -6.69
C ASP A 124 3.51 26.24 -6.28
N GLU A 125 3.93 27.08 -7.20
CA GLU A 125 4.14 28.52 -6.97
C GLU A 125 2.87 29.31 -6.62
N TYR A 126 1.68 28.76 -6.92
CA TYR A 126 0.36 29.39 -6.66
C TYR A 126 -0.28 28.90 -5.37
N THR A 127 0.32 27.94 -4.70
CA THR A 127 -0.26 27.31 -3.50
C THR A 127 -0.25 28.28 -2.31
N ASP A 128 -1.43 28.54 -1.72
CA ASP A 128 -1.53 29.27 -0.44
C ASP A 128 -1.03 28.40 0.71
N LEU A 129 0.25 28.54 1.03
CA LEU A 129 0.93 27.73 2.04
C LEU A 129 0.39 27.95 3.46
N GLN A 130 -0.16 29.13 3.78
CA GLN A 130 -0.75 29.39 5.11
C GLN A 130 -2.08 28.67 5.28
N LYS A 131 -2.92 28.68 4.24
CA LYS A 131 -4.17 27.92 4.21
C LYS A 131 -3.88 26.42 4.26
N LEU A 132 -2.97 25.96 3.42
CA LEU A 132 -2.54 24.55 3.36
C LEU A 132 -2.02 24.05 4.70
N GLN A 133 -1.20 24.80 5.40
CA GLN A 133 -0.69 24.43 6.72
C GLN A 133 -1.81 24.23 7.75
N LYS A 134 -2.87 25.03 7.69
CA LYS A 134 -4.04 24.88 8.56
C LYS A 134 -4.84 23.60 8.22
N GLU A 135 -4.96 23.28 6.94
CA GLU A 135 -5.63 22.06 6.48
C GLU A 135 -4.86 20.82 6.90
N ILE A 136 -3.54 20.80 6.69
CA ILE A 136 -2.65 19.73 7.13
C ILE A 136 -2.76 19.52 8.65
N ARG A 137 -2.76 20.57 9.44
CA ARG A 137 -2.90 20.49 10.90
C ARG A 137 -4.16 19.72 11.31
N LYS A 138 -5.30 20.06 10.73
CA LYS A 138 -6.59 19.40 11.02
C LYS A 138 -6.55 17.91 10.65
N GLU A 139 -5.91 17.60 9.52
CA GLU A 139 -5.78 16.23 9.05
C GLU A 139 -4.87 15.40 9.96
N LEU A 140 -3.74 15.97 10.40
CA LEU A 140 -2.83 15.35 11.35
C LEU A 140 -3.47 15.12 12.72
N GLU A 141 -4.19 16.12 13.25
CA GLU A 141 -4.90 16.02 14.54
C GLU A 141 -5.92 14.88 14.53
N LYS A 142 -6.66 14.73 13.43
CA LYS A 142 -7.61 13.63 13.27
C LYS A 142 -6.92 12.26 13.25
N ASN A 143 -5.79 12.10 12.57
CA ASN A 143 -5.12 10.83 12.38
C ASN A 143 -4.15 10.47 13.52
N SER A 144 -3.67 11.46 14.30
CA SER A 144 -2.79 11.23 15.46
C SER A 144 -3.47 10.46 16.61
N THR A 145 -4.79 10.37 16.61
CA THR A 145 -5.53 9.51 17.54
C THR A 145 -5.45 8.02 17.20
N VAL A 146 -5.08 7.70 15.96
CA VAL A 146 -5.02 6.33 15.43
C VAL A 146 -3.59 5.83 15.28
N PHE A 147 -2.66 6.72 14.89
CA PHE A 147 -1.27 6.38 14.60
C PHE A 147 -0.32 7.14 15.52
N ASN A 148 0.71 6.43 15.97
CA ASN A 148 1.78 6.99 16.79
C ASN A 148 2.93 7.58 15.96
N GLU A 149 3.94 8.17 16.62
CA GLU A 149 5.06 8.87 15.97
C GLU A 149 5.98 7.98 15.11
N ASN A 150 5.98 6.65 15.30
CA ASN A 150 6.75 5.76 14.44
C ASN A 150 6.08 5.52 13.09
N VAL A 151 4.76 5.76 13.01
CA VAL A 151 3.95 5.61 11.80
C VAL A 151 3.61 6.96 11.17
N LEU A 152 3.31 7.99 11.99
CA LEU A 152 2.95 9.33 11.51
C LEU A 152 3.70 10.42 12.29
N THR A 153 4.59 11.16 11.61
CA THR A 153 5.23 12.35 12.20
C THR A 153 4.35 13.59 12.04
N LEU A 154 4.23 14.37 13.12
CA LEU A 154 3.40 15.58 13.15
C LEU A 154 4.19 16.86 12.82
N ASN A 155 5.48 16.86 13.11
CA ASN A 155 6.31 18.07 13.08
C ASN A 155 7.35 18.09 11.96
N GLU A 156 7.65 16.98 11.32
CA GLU A 156 8.69 16.88 10.32
C GLU A 156 8.11 16.44 8.97
N PHE A 157 8.44 17.19 7.94
CA PHE A 157 7.99 16.97 6.58
C PHE A 157 9.17 16.87 5.61
N ILE A 158 8.91 16.28 4.45
CA ILE A 158 9.79 16.40 3.29
C ILE A 158 9.06 17.11 2.17
N VAL A 159 9.82 17.88 1.41
CA VAL A 159 9.42 18.41 0.12
C VAL A 159 10.27 17.71 -0.92
N GLU A 160 9.63 17.14 -1.91
CA GLU A 160 10.29 16.42 -3.00
C GLU A 160 9.74 16.88 -4.36
N ASP A 161 10.56 16.76 -5.41
CA ASP A 161 10.09 17.06 -6.76
C ASP A 161 8.88 16.16 -7.09
N PHE A 162 7.86 16.74 -7.72
CA PHE A 162 6.74 15.95 -8.22
C PHE A 162 7.20 15.08 -9.38
N ILE A 163 7.00 13.79 -9.27
CA ILE A 163 7.35 12.80 -10.28
C ILE A 163 6.14 12.57 -11.17
N GLU A 164 6.24 12.97 -12.43
CA GLU A 164 5.26 12.62 -13.45
C GLU A 164 5.54 11.21 -13.95
N GLY A 165 4.51 10.38 -14.02
CA GLY A 165 4.63 8.98 -14.47
C GLY A 165 3.51 8.11 -13.93
N GLN A 166 3.39 6.94 -14.53
CA GLN A 166 2.44 5.94 -14.07
C GLN A 166 2.90 5.34 -12.75
N GLU A 167 1.93 5.01 -11.89
CA GLU A 167 2.19 4.47 -10.58
C GLU A 167 1.99 2.96 -10.54
N TYR A 168 2.93 2.29 -9.90
CA TYR A 168 2.91 0.84 -9.73
C TYR A 168 3.15 0.49 -8.26
N ALA A 169 2.47 -0.56 -7.81
CA ALA A 169 2.75 -1.14 -6.51
C ALA A 169 3.23 -2.59 -6.69
N ILE A 170 4.11 -3.03 -5.79
CA ILE A 170 4.75 -4.34 -5.88
C ILE A 170 4.72 -5.00 -4.51
N ASP A 171 4.10 -6.18 -4.43
CA ASP A 171 4.23 -7.07 -3.30
C ASP A 171 5.40 -8.02 -3.53
N MET A 172 6.33 -8.03 -2.60
CA MET A 172 7.52 -8.86 -2.67
C MET A 172 8.03 -9.26 -1.28
N PHE A 173 8.93 -10.20 -1.23
CA PHE A 173 9.71 -10.48 -0.01
C PHE A 173 11.16 -10.82 -0.37
N TYR A 174 12.07 -10.51 0.53
CA TYR A 174 13.39 -11.13 0.50
C TYR A 174 13.29 -12.51 1.16
N ASN A 175 13.75 -13.53 0.45
CA ASN A 175 13.75 -14.90 0.97
C ASN A 175 14.87 -15.11 2.02
N SER A 176 15.06 -16.34 2.49
CA SER A 176 16.08 -16.67 3.50
C SER A 176 17.51 -16.44 3.01
N ASP A 177 17.75 -16.38 1.69
CA ASP A 177 19.05 -16.09 1.09
C ASP A 177 19.21 -14.60 0.73
N GLY A 178 18.23 -13.76 1.06
CA GLY A 178 18.22 -12.33 0.71
C GLY A 178 17.89 -12.04 -0.75
N LYS A 179 17.42 -13.03 -1.53
CA LYS A 179 17.00 -12.83 -2.92
C LYS A 179 15.57 -12.28 -2.97
N PRO A 180 15.28 -11.32 -3.84
CA PRO A 180 13.93 -10.80 -4.00
C PRO A 180 13.02 -11.83 -4.70
N CYS A 181 11.84 -12.05 -4.12
CA CYS A 181 10.76 -12.86 -4.67
C CYS A 181 9.55 -11.93 -4.87
N ILE A 182 9.17 -11.69 -6.12
CA ILE A 182 8.03 -10.81 -6.46
C ILE A 182 6.76 -11.65 -6.43
N VAL A 183 5.83 -11.24 -5.58
CA VAL A 183 4.55 -11.93 -5.35
C VAL A 183 3.45 -11.39 -6.26
N ASN A 184 3.41 -10.07 -6.48
CA ASN A 184 2.51 -9.44 -7.44
C ASN A 184 3.03 -8.05 -7.87
N ILE A 185 2.55 -7.60 -9.03
CA ILE A 185 2.78 -6.25 -9.55
C ILE A 185 1.43 -5.66 -9.93
N TYR A 186 1.15 -4.49 -9.42
CA TYR A 186 -0.09 -3.76 -9.64
C TYR A 186 0.19 -2.46 -10.38
N HIS A 187 -0.60 -2.14 -11.40
CA HIS A 187 -0.72 -0.79 -11.90
C HIS A 187 -1.76 -0.05 -11.07
N HIS A 188 -1.48 1.18 -10.68
CA HIS A 188 -2.36 2.05 -9.93
C HIS A 188 -2.78 3.24 -10.80
N PRO A 189 -3.86 3.11 -11.58
CA PRO A 189 -4.33 4.17 -12.46
C PRO A 189 -5.03 5.26 -11.67
N ILE A 190 -4.95 6.50 -12.16
CA ILE A 190 -5.63 7.64 -11.56
C ILE A 190 -7.11 7.62 -12.00
N PRO A 191 -8.08 7.56 -11.06
CA PRO A 191 -9.48 7.65 -11.38
C PRO A 191 -9.88 9.08 -11.77
N LYS A 192 -11.05 9.23 -12.39
CA LYS A 192 -11.61 10.54 -12.75
C LYS A 192 -11.81 11.46 -11.54
N TYR A 193 -12.18 10.89 -10.41
CA TYR A 193 -12.47 11.63 -9.18
C TYR A 193 -11.34 11.42 -8.17
N GLU A 194 -10.56 12.47 -7.90
CA GLU A 194 -9.37 12.41 -7.05
C GLU A 194 -9.64 11.95 -5.60
N GLN A 195 -10.87 12.17 -5.08
CA GLN A 195 -11.26 11.69 -3.75
C GLN A 195 -11.28 10.15 -3.64
N TYR A 196 -11.27 9.45 -4.77
CA TYR A 196 -11.24 7.98 -4.85
C TYR A 196 -9.90 7.46 -5.38
N LEU A 197 -8.81 8.15 -5.10
CA LEU A 197 -7.48 7.90 -5.67
C LEU A 197 -7.07 6.42 -5.62
N HIS A 198 -7.34 5.72 -4.53
CA HIS A 198 -6.96 4.31 -4.36
C HIS A 198 -8.05 3.31 -4.76
N MET A 199 -9.03 3.73 -5.56
CA MET A 199 -10.18 2.91 -5.95
C MET A 199 -9.78 1.63 -6.68
N ILE A 200 -8.77 1.68 -7.54
CA ILE A 200 -8.37 0.58 -8.40
C ILE A 200 -6.87 0.34 -8.37
N TYR A 201 -6.52 -0.93 -8.17
CA TYR A 201 -5.23 -1.51 -8.49
C TYR A 201 -5.47 -2.72 -9.41
N TYR A 202 -4.63 -2.94 -10.41
CA TYR A 202 -4.78 -4.12 -11.23
C TYR A 202 -3.46 -4.74 -11.65
N SER A 203 -3.47 -6.07 -11.83
CA SER A 203 -2.39 -6.84 -12.43
C SER A 203 -2.76 -7.25 -13.85
N SER A 204 -1.78 -7.30 -14.74
CA SER A 204 -1.94 -7.81 -16.10
C SER A 204 -0.62 -8.37 -16.62
N LYS A 205 -0.69 -9.19 -17.66
CA LYS A 205 0.51 -9.70 -18.35
C LYS A 205 1.41 -8.57 -18.85
N ASN A 206 0.82 -7.51 -19.42
CA ASN A 206 1.58 -6.35 -19.91
C ASN A 206 2.30 -5.63 -18.77
N THR A 207 1.61 -5.40 -17.64
CA THR A 207 2.22 -4.81 -16.43
C THR A 207 3.41 -5.63 -15.95
N PHE A 208 3.28 -6.94 -15.89
CA PHE A 208 4.39 -7.81 -15.49
C PHE A 208 5.56 -7.77 -16.48
N ASN A 209 5.28 -7.88 -17.78
CA ASN A 209 6.34 -7.86 -18.80
C ASN A 209 7.18 -6.58 -18.74
N GLU A 210 6.54 -5.44 -18.48
CA GLU A 210 7.20 -4.14 -18.38
C GLU A 210 7.96 -3.98 -17.06
N ILE A 211 7.33 -4.27 -15.94
CA ILE A 211 7.82 -3.86 -14.61
C ILE A 211 8.70 -4.92 -13.95
N TYR A 212 8.44 -6.22 -14.17
CA TYR A 212 9.15 -7.29 -13.47
C TYR A 212 10.68 -7.23 -13.60
N PRO A 213 11.29 -7.07 -14.79
CA PRO A 213 12.74 -7.01 -14.90
C PRO A 213 13.35 -5.79 -14.19
N LEU A 214 12.66 -4.65 -14.24
CA LEU A 214 13.08 -3.43 -13.55
C LEU A 214 13.01 -3.60 -12.02
N ALA A 215 11.93 -4.20 -11.54
CA ALA A 215 11.71 -4.47 -10.13
C ALA A 215 12.75 -5.46 -9.57
N LYS A 216 13.03 -6.56 -10.27
CA LYS A 216 14.07 -7.51 -9.84
C LYS A 216 15.42 -6.83 -9.66
N SER A 217 15.85 -6.08 -10.68
CA SER A 217 17.13 -5.35 -10.61
C SER A 217 17.15 -4.32 -9.47
N PHE A 218 16.06 -3.58 -9.27
CA PHE A 218 15.96 -2.61 -8.18
C PHE A 218 16.10 -3.29 -6.81
N PHE A 219 15.35 -4.37 -6.57
CA PHE A 219 15.37 -5.04 -5.27
C PHE A 219 16.66 -5.80 -4.98
N GLU A 220 17.34 -6.35 -6.00
CA GLU A 220 18.69 -6.91 -5.86
C GLU A 220 19.66 -5.85 -5.37
N GLN A 221 19.73 -4.70 -6.05
CA GLN A 221 20.61 -3.59 -5.68
C GLN A 221 20.23 -2.98 -4.30
N LEU A 222 18.95 -2.95 -3.96
CA LEU A 222 18.50 -2.47 -2.66
C LEU A 222 19.01 -3.39 -1.55
N ASN A 223 18.90 -4.72 -1.71
CA ASN A 223 19.32 -5.64 -0.66
C ASN A 223 20.84 -5.71 -0.45
N GLU A 224 21.64 -5.38 -1.45
CA GLU A 224 23.09 -5.19 -1.28
C GLU A 224 23.40 -4.09 -0.24
N LYS A 225 22.51 -3.10 -0.08
CA LYS A 225 22.67 -1.98 0.86
C LYS A 225 22.08 -2.25 2.23
N ILE A 226 20.95 -2.97 2.30
CA ILE A 226 20.20 -3.16 3.55
C ILE A 226 20.43 -4.53 4.21
N ASN A 227 20.78 -5.54 3.41
CA ASN A 227 21.14 -6.90 3.85
C ASN A 227 20.11 -7.55 4.80
N VAL A 228 18.84 -7.64 4.35
CA VAL A 228 17.76 -8.28 5.09
C VAL A 228 17.34 -9.61 4.45
N THR A 229 16.81 -10.50 5.26
CA THR A 229 16.25 -11.80 4.85
C THR A 229 14.89 -12.02 5.50
N ASP A 230 14.06 -12.88 4.90
CA ASP A 230 12.73 -13.21 5.43
C ASP A 230 11.92 -11.93 5.73
N PHE A 231 11.82 -11.04 4.73
CA PHE A 231 11.30 -9.69 4.92
C PHE A 231 10.30 -9.33 3.82
N PRO A 232 8.98 -9.40 4.09
CA PRO A 232 7.95 -9.01 3.13
C PRO A 232 7.81 -7.49 3.07
N MET A 233 7.47 -6.97 1.89
CA MET A 233 7.27 -5.55 1.64
C MET A 233 6.18 -5.29 0.61
N HIS A 234 5.47 -4.19 0.79
CA HIS A 234 4.66 -3.54 -0.22
C HIS A 234 5.35 -2.24 -0.64
N CYS A 235 5.63 -2.10 -1.92
CA CYS A 235 6.47 -1.01 -2.42
C CYS A 235 5.74 -0.26 -3.54
N GLU A 236 5.75 1.07 -3.48
CA GLU A 236 5.11 1.95 -4.46
C GLU A 236 6.17 2.68 -5.28
N PHE A 237 5.95 2.78 -6.59
CA PHE A 237 6.88 3.35 -7.55
C PHE A 237 6.19 4.23 -8.56
N LYS A 238 6.94 5.21 -9.08
CA LYS A 238 6.64 5.86 -10.37
C LYS A 238 7.59 5.34 -11.43
N LEU A 239 7.06 5.08 -12.63
CA LEU A 239 7.86 4.72 -13.79
C LEU A 239 8.17 5.97 -14.61
N ILE A 240 9.47 6.25 -14.83
CA ILE A 240 9.96 7.31 -15.70
C ILE A 240 10.89 6.68 -16.74
N GLY A 241 10.47 6.66 -17.99
CA GLY A 241 11.18 5.89 -19.01
C GLY A 241 11.32 4.44 -18.57
N ASN A 242 12.53 3.93 -18.45
CA ASN A 242 12.83 2.57 -17.99
C ASN A 242 13.35 2.52 -16.55
N LYS A 243 12.98 3.48 -15.70
CA LYS A 243 13.47 3.56 -14.33
C LYS A 243 12.30 3.60 -13.35
N LEU A 244 12.32 2.69 -12.38
CA LEU A 244 11.43 2.71 -11.22
C LEU A 244 11.99 3.66 -10.15
N ILE A 245 11.21 4.70 -9.83
CA ILE A 245 11.51 5.63 -8.75
C ILE A 245 10.62 5.27 -7.56
N PRO A 246 11.18 4.79 -6.44
CA PRO A 246 10.37 4.41 -5.29
C PRO A 246 9.70 5.63 -4.65
N ILE A 247 8.41 5.52 -4.35
CA ILE A 247 7.63 6.55 -3.64
C ILE A 247 7.61 6.23 -2.16
N GLU A 248 7.26 4.99 -1.84
CA GLU A 248 7.12 4.49 -0.48
C GLU A 248 7.42 2.99 -0.42
N ILE A 249 8.02 2.55 0.70
CA ILE A 249 8.16 1.13 1.03
C ILE A 249 7.49 0.90 2.38
N ASN A 250 6.53 -0.01 2.38
CA ASN A 250 5.78 -0.44 3.54
C ASN A 250 6.34 -1.78 4.03
N PRO A 251 7.16 -1.78 5.09
CA PRO A 251 7.88 -2.97 5.55
C PRO A 251 6.98 -3.96 6.26
N MET A 252 7.40 -5.22 6.25
CA MET A 252 6.81 -6.34 7.00
C MET A 252 5.40 -6.75 6.57
N ARG A 253 4.87 -6.24 5.45
CA ARG A 253 3.52 -6.56 4.97
C ARG A 253 3.43 -6.65 3.46
N PHE A 254 2.39 -7.30 2.95
CA PHE A 254 1.90 -7.16 1.59
C PHE A 254 0.86 -6.03 1.50
N GLY A 255 0.25 -5.83 0.34
CA GLY A 255 -0.71 -4.77 0.09
C GLY A 255 -1.82 -4.70 1.14
N GLY A 256 -2.04 -3.51 1.68
CA GLY A 256 -3.03 -3.26 2.74
C GLY A 256 -4.47 -3.42 2.26
N MET A 257 -5.40 -3.46 3.22
CA MET A 257 -6.85 -3.61 2.98
C MET A 257 -7.22 -4.82 2.11
N GLY A 258 -6.37 -5.86 2.08
CA GLY A 258 -6.61 -7.06 1.26
C GLY A 258 -6.13 -6.97 -0.18
N LEU A 259 -5.45 -5.89 -0.60
CA LEU A 259 -4.85 -5.81 -1.94
C LEU A 259 -3.93 -7.00 -2.22
N GLY A 260 -3.12 -7.44 -1.24
CA GLY A 260 -2.26 -8.63 -1.38
C GLY A 260 -3.03 -9.92 -1.69
N ASN A 261 -4.32 -9.99 -1.30
CA ASN A 261 -5.17 -11.16 -1.56
C ASN A 261 -5.57 -11.27 -3.05
N LEU A 262 -5.46 -10.18 -3.83
CA LEU A 262 -5.70 -10.22 -5.27
C LEU A 262 -4.87 -11.32 -5.94
N THR A 263 -3.65 -11.55 -5.47
CA THR A 263 -2.76 -12.61 -5.98
C THR A 263 -3.39 -13.99 -5.92
N TYR A 264 -4.11 -14.29 -4.84
CA TYR A 264 -4.82 -15.56 -4.71
C TYR A 264 -6.03 -15.64 -5.66
N TYR A 265 -6.86 -14.61 -5.67
CA TYR A 265 -8.08 -14.60 -6.49
C TYR A 265 -7.82 -14.47 -7.98
N SER A 266 -6.63 -14.02 -8.37
CA SER A 266 -6.19 -13.91 -9.77
C SER A 266 -5.45 -15.15 -10.25
N PHE A 267 -4.54 -15.68 -9.43
CA PHE A 267 -3.54 -16.65 -9.86
C PHE A 267 -3.52 -17.92 -9.02
N ASN A 268 -4.41 -18.05 -8.03
CA ASN A 268 -4.42 -19.14 -7.03
C ASN A 268 -3.10 -19.28 -6.26
N ILE A 269 -2.45 -18.15 -5.96
CA ILE A 269 -1.19 -18.06 -5.24
C ILE A 269 -1.44 -17.41 -3.89
N ASN A 270 -1.27 -18.17 -2.79
CA ASN A 270 -1.29 -17.62 -1.46
C ASN A 270 0.07 -16.95 -1.15
N PRO A 271 0.16 -15.61 -1.00
CA PRO A 271 1.42 -14.90 -0.81
C PRO A 271 2.18 -15.34 0.45
N TYR A 272 1.47 -15.68 1.52
CA TYR A 272 2.09 -16.12 2.77
C TYR A 272 2.66 -17.54 2.67
N GLN A 273 2.03 -18.41 1.88
CA GLN A 273 2.57 -19.73 1.59
C GLN A 273 3.89 -19.62 0.80
N TYR A 274 3.92 -18.79 -0.24
CA TYR A 274 5.14 -18.56 -1.03
C TYR A 274 6.25 -17.93 -0.18
N PHE A 275 5.90 -17.02 0.72
CA PHE A 275 6.82 -16.46 1.70
C PHE A 275 7.39 -17.52 2.63
N LEU A 276 6.56 -18.46 3.15
CA LEU A 276 7.04 -19.57 3.98
C LEU A 276 8.00 -20.49 3.22
N GLU A 277 7.65 -20.83 1.99
CA GLU A 277 8.38 -21.78 1.15
C GLU A 277 9.64 -21.17 0.49
N ASN A 278 9.91 -19.87 0.68
CA ASN A 278 11.04 -19.15 0.07
C ASN A 278 11.04 -19.20 -1.47
N ARG A 279 9.91 -19.30 -2.10
CA ARG A 279 9.81 -19.42 -3.56
C ARG A 279 9.06 -18.25 -4.19
N GLU A 280 9.48 -17.92 -5.39
CA GLU A 280 8.81 -16.96 -6.25
C GLU A 280 7.83 -17.67 -7.18
N PRO A 281 6.67 -17.07 -7.53
CA PRO A 281 5.81 -17.60 -8.58
C PRO A 281 6.51 -17.66 -9.93
N ASN A 282 6.22 -18.69 -10.72
CA ASN A 282 6.71 -18.77 -12.09
C ASN A 282 5.83 -17.90 -13.03
N TRP A 283 6.10 -16.61 -13.05
CA TRP A 283 5.28 -15.64 -13.76
C TRP A 283 5.23 -15.90 -15.27
N SER A 284 6.30 -16.41 -15.88
CA SER A 284 6.32 -16.77 -17.30
C SER A 284 5.32 -17.88 -17.63
N GLU A 285 5.21 -18.88 -16.75
CA GLU A 285 4.27 -19.98 -16.91
C GLU A 285 2.82 -19.51 -16.63
N ILE A 286 2.63 -18.73 -15.56
CA ILE A 286 1.32 -18.20 -15.17
C ILE A 286 0.70 -17.39 -16.31
N PHE A 287 1.47 -16.50 -16.93
CA PHE A 287 0.98 -15.64 -18.01
C PHE A 287 1.00 -16.26 -19.40
N GLN A 288 1.49 -17.50 -19.55
CA GLN A 288 1.58 -18.15 -20.86
C GLN A 288 0.24 -18.23 -21.58
N ASN A 289 -0.84 -18.49 -20.82
CA ASN A 289 -2.19 -18.69 -21.35
C ASN A 289 -3.17 -17.57 -20.92
N VAL A 290 -2.65 -16.45 -20.40
CA VAL A 290 -3.48 -15.29 -20.02
C VAL A 290 -3.61 -14.35 -21.20
N ASP A 291 -4.85 -13.94 -21.50
CA ASP A 291 -5.16 -12.96 -22.53
C ASP A 291 -4.52 -11.60 -22.21
N ASP A 292 -3.96 -10.94 -23.22
CA ASP A 292 -3.31 -9.64 -23.07
C ASP A 292 -4.30 -8.52 -22.67
N ASP A 293 -5.60 -8.69 -23.00
CA ASP A 293 -6.66 -7.75 -22.60
C ASP A 293 -7.20 -7.98 -21.18
N LEU A 294 -6.84 -9.11 -20.54
CA LEU A 294 -7.35 -9.43 -19.20
C LEU A 294 -6.68 -8.60 -18.13
N ARG A 295 -7.51 -8.01 -17.25
CA ARG A 295 -7.10 -7.23 -16.06
C ARG A 295 -7.64 -7.93 -14.81
N PHE A 296 -6.74 -8.22 -13.86
CA PHE A 296 -7.10 -8.70 -12.53
C PHE A 296 -7.15 -7.49 -11.61
N VAL A 297 -8.35 -7.13 -11.19
CA VAL A 297 -8.61 -5.82 -10.54
C VAL A 297 -8.93 -6.01 -9.07
N TYR A 298 -8.27 -5.23 -8.22
CA TYR A 298 -8.70 -4.95 -6.87
C TYR A 298 -9.43 -3.62 -6.86
N PHE A 299 -10.68 -3.64 -6.41
CA PHE A 299 -11.58 -2.49 -6.44
C PHE A 299 -12.06 -2.15 -5.03
N ILE A 300 -11.87 -0.90 -4.61
CA ILE A 300 -12.39 -0.37 -3.33
C ILE A 300 -13.66 0.42 -3.63
N ALA A 301 -14.78 -0.02 -3.05
CA ALA A 301 -16.06 0.67 -3.15
C ALA A 301 -16.19 1.68 -2.01
N TYR A 302 -15.83 2.94 -2.29
CA TYR A 302 -15.88 4.03 -1.31
C TYR A 302 -17.30 4.45 -0.97
N ASN A 303 -17.47 4.99 0.22
CA ASN A 303 -18.69 5.70 0.56
C ASN A 303 -18.88 6.94 -0.31
N ALA A 304 -20.11 7.33 -0.56
CA ALA A 304 -20.45 8.56 -1.25
C ALA A 304 -19.79 9.77 -0.57
N PHE A 305 -19.27 10.69 -1.38
CA PHE A 305 -18.59 11.87 -0.86
C PHE A 305 -19.56 12.98 -0.44
N SER A 306 -20.61 13.20 -1.23
CA SER A 306 -21.56 14.30 -1.00
C SER A 306 -22.83 13.88 -0.26
N LYS A 307 -23.08 12.58 -0.05
CA LYS A 307 -24.30 12.07 0.59
C LYS A 307 -24.03 11.68 2.05
N ASP A 308 -24.94 12.09 2.93
CA ASP A 308 -24.90 11.72 4.35
C ASP A 308 -25.20 10.21 4.51
N LYS A 309 -24.23 9.47 5.05
CA LYS A 309 -24.36 8.05 5.34
C LYS A 309 -25.41 7.67 6.38
N ASN A 310 -25.93 8.64 7.16
CA ASN A 310 -27.01 8.42 8.11
C ASN A 310 -28.38 8.42 7.44
N THR A 311 -28.51 9.04 6.27
CA THR A 311 -29.75 9.16 5.51
C THR A 311 -29.71 8.45 4.15
N ASN A 312 -28.55 7.90 3.77
CA ASN A 312 -28.37 7.15 2.53
C ASN A 312 -27.61 5.86 2.79
N TYR A 313 -27.87 4.84 1.98
CA TYR A 313 -27.19 3.54 2.02
C TYR A 313 -26.65 3.15 0.64
N PRO A 314 -25.58 2.34 0.56
CA PRO A 314 -25.01 1.90 -0.72
C PRO A 314 -25.91 0.87 -1.40
N ASN A 315 -26.28 1.13 -2.66
CA ASN A 315 -26.92 0.12 -3.51
C ASN A 315 -25.86 -0.80 -4.12
N ILE A 316 -25.50 -1.83 -3.37
CA ILE A 316 -24.46 -2.79 -3.73
C ILE A 316 -24.80 -3.50 -5.06
N GLN A 317 -26.08 -3.85 -5.28
CA GLN A 317 -26.48 -4.53 -6.50
C GLN A 317 -26.32 -3.64 -7.73
N LYS A 318 -26.60 -2.36 -7.62
CA LYS A 318 -26.38 -1.39 -8.69
C LYS A 318 -24.90 -1.30 -9.07
N LEU A 319 -24.00 -1.25 -8.07
CA LEU A 319 -22.56 -1.28 -8.31
C LEU A 319 -22.11 -2.60 -8.96
N LYS A 320 -22.60 -3.73 -8.48
CA LYS A 320 -22.23 -5.06 -9.02
C LYS A 320 -22.62 -5.23 -10.49
N ASN A 321 -23.61 -4.51 -10.99
CA ASN A 321 -23.98 -4.53 -12.39
C ASN A 321 -22.93 -3.87 -13.31
N GLU A 322 -22.00 -3.11 -12.74
CA GLU A 322 -20.83 -2.56 -13.47
C GLU A 322 -19.71 -3.59 -13.68
N PHE A 323 -19.70 -4.68 -12.93
CA PHE A 323 -18.64 -5.69 -12.94
C PHE A 323 -18.95 -6.83 -13.89
N THR A 324 -17.92 -7.32 -14.59
CA THR A 324 -18.07 -8.46 -15.52
C THR A 324 -17.93 -9.78 -14.78
N ASN A 325 -16.89 -9.93 -13.94
CA ASN A 325 -16.60 -11.21 -13.29
C ASN A 325 -16.03 -10.97 -11.89
N ILE A 326 -16.85 -11.20 -10.86
CA ILE A 326 -16.50 -11.05 -9.46
C ILE A 326 -15.86 -12.34 -8.95
N LYS A 327 -14.64 -12.25 -8.42
CA LYS A 327 -13.90 -13.36 -7.78
C LYS A 327 -13.98 -13.32 -6.26
N LEU A 328 -14.08 -12.13 -5.70
CA LEU A 328 -14.28 -11.88 -4.28
C LEU A 328 -15.22 -10.68 -4.12
N GLU A 329 -16.14 -10.80 -3.18
CA GLU A 329 -16.92 -9.69 -2.64
C GLU A 329 -16.76 -9.72 -1.12
N GLN A 330 -16.28 -8.62 -0.55
CA GLN A 330 -16.23 -8.43 0.90
C GLN A 330 -16.84 -7.09 1.26
N LEU A 331 -17.94 -7.12 1.98
CA LEU A 331 -18.67 -5.93 2.38
C LEU A 331 -18.26 -5.49 3.78
N PHE A 332 -18.30 -4.19 4.00
CA PHE A 332 -18.01 -3.54 5.27
C PHE A 332 -19.23 -2.78 5.81
N ASP A 333 -19.22 -2.50 7.08
CA ASP A 333 -20.16 -1.57 7.69
C ASP A 333 -19.83 -0.13 7.21
N TYR A 334 -20.55 0.33 6.19
CA TYR A 334 -20.34 1.63 5.57
C TYR A 334 -20.51 2.81 6.55
N GLN A 335 -21.23 2.62 7.64
CA GLN A 335 -21.39 3.65 8.66
C GLN A 335 -20.11 3.87 9.47
N LYS A 336 -19.31 2.82 9.64
CA LYS A 336 -18.06 2.85 10.42
C LYS A 336 -16.80 3.00 9.58
N GLN A 337 -16.82 2.47 8.35
CA GLN A 337 -15.66 2.44 7.46
C GLN A 337 -15.70 3.56 6.42
N LEU A 338 -14.56 3.82 5.76
CA LEU A 338 -14.46 4.78 4.65
C LEU A 338 -14.98 4.19 3.32
N ALA A 339 -15.09 2.87 3.26
CA ALA A 339 -15.57 2.12 2.10
C ALA A 339 -16.66 1.16 2.56
N PHE A 340 -17.59 0.82 1.67
CA PHE A 340 -18.62 -0.20 1.95
C PHE A 340 -18.26 -1.59 1.44
N GLY A 341 -17.12 -1.73 0.75
CA GLY A 341 -16.63 -3.05 0.36
C GLY A 341 -15.36 -3.00 -0.46
N VAL A 342 -14.79 -4.19 -0.67
CA VAL A 342 -13.72 -4.45 -1.62
C VAL A 342 -14.08 -5.63 -2.50
N PHE A 343 -13.60 -5.61 -3.75
CA PHE A 343 -13.89 -6.64 -4.73
C PHE A 343 -12.60 -7.05 -5.44
N CYS A 344 -12.44 -8.34 -5.70
CA CYS A 344 -11.48 -8.83 -6.69
C CYS A 344 -12.26 -9.21 -7.95
N LEU A 345 -11.85 -8.65 -9.10
CA LEU A 345 -12.57 -8.77 -10.36
C LEU A 345 -11.64 -9.30 -11.47
N GLN A 346 -12.24 -9.87 -12.51
CA GLN A 346 -11.59 -10.05 -13.79
C GLN A 346 -12.34 -9.22 -14.83
N GLU A 347 -11.63 -8.27 -15.45
CA GLU A 347 -12.19 -7.30 -16.37
C GLU A 347 -11.36 -7.22 -17.65
N ASN A 348 -11.92 -6.71 -18.72
CA ASN A 348 -11.15 -6.26 -19.88
C ASN A 348 -10.74 -4.79 -19.73
N GLU A 349 -9.91 -4.30 -20.65
CA GLU A 349 -9.42 -2.93 -20.61
C GLU A 349 -10.54 -1.89 -20.77
N GLU A 350 -11.51 -2.14 -21.65
CA GLU A 350 -12.64 -1.25 -21.87
C GLU A 350 -13.47 -1.08 -20.59
N ASN A 351 -13.78 -2.19 -19.91
CA ASN A 351 -14.53 -2.14 -18.67
C ASN A 351 -13.73 -1.50 -17.53
N LEU A 352 -12.43 -1.75 -17.45
CA LEU A 352 -11.55 -1.07 -16.51
C LEU A 352 -11.62 0.46 -16.68
N HIS A 353 -11.56 0.96 -17.90
CA HIS A 353 -11.71 2.40 -18.19
C HIS A 353 -13.06 2.95 -17.72
N ARG A 354 -14.14 2.18 -17.86
CA ARG A 354 -15.46 2.56 -17.36
C ARG A 354 -15.49 2.61 -15.84
N LEU A 355 -14.92 1.62 -15.16
CA LEU A 355 -14.84 1.59 -13.71
C LEU A 355 -14.08 2.80 -13.14
N LEU A 356 -13.04 3.28 -13.82
CA LEU A 356 -12.31 4.48 -13.43
C LEU A 356 -13.12 5.79 -13.51
N GLN A 357 -14.31 5.77 -14.14
CA GLN A 357 -15.22 6.91 -14.24
C GLN A 357 -16.30 6.92 -13.13
N ILE A 358 -16.35 5.90 -12.29
CA ILE A 358 -17.39 5.76 -11.25
C ILE A 358 -17.35 6.93 -10.29
N ASP A 359 -18.54 7.53 -10.05
CA ASP A 359 -18.82 8.40 -8.92
C ASP A 359 -19.69 7.62 -7.92
N PHE A 360 -19.17 7.40 -6.71
CA PHE A 360 -19.92 6.62 -5.72
C PHE A 360 -21.18 7.32 -5.23
N ASP A 361 -21.32 8.63 -5.43
CA ASP A 361 -22.57 9.35 -5.13
C ASP A 361 -23.77 8.80 -5.94
N ASP A 362 -23.52 8.24 -7.12
CA ASP A 362 -24.56 7.62 -7.96
C ASP A 362 -25.07 6.28 -7.39
N TYR A 363 -24.32 5.66 -6.51
CA TYR A 363 -24.60 4.32 -5.94
C TYR A 363 -25.15 4.38 -4.51
N PHE A 364 -25.48 5.55 -4.00
CA PHE A 364 -26.12 5.72 -2.70
C PHE A 364 -27.57 6.20 -2.85
N GLU A 365 -28.48 5.52 -2.16
CA GLU A 365 -29.91 5.76 -2.20
C GLU A 365 -30.45 6.20 -0.82
N PRO A 366 -31.54 7.01 -0.78
CA PRO A 366 -32.13 7.41 0.50
C PRO A 366 -32.65 6.22 1.30
N ILE A 367 -32.46 6.26 2.61
CA ILE A 367 -33.13 5.35 3.55
C ILE A 367 -34.60 5.77 3.62
N LEU A 368 -35.50 4.88 3.21
CA LEU A 368 -36.95 5.12 3.19
C LEU A 368 -37.54 5.09 4.58
#